data_efe62ab874af863c7f3e529aa64f6cf9
#
_entry.id   efe62ab874af863c7f3e529aa64f6cf9
#
_cell.length_a   1.000
_cell.length_b   1.000
_cell.length_c   1.000
_cell.angle_alpha   90.00
_cell.angle_beta   90.00
_cell.angle_gamma   90.00
#
_symmetry.space_group_name_H-M   'P 1'
#
loop_
_entity.id
_entity.type
_entity.pdbx_description
1 polymer ?
#
loop_
_entity_poly.entity_id
_entity_poly.type
_entity_poly.pdbx_seq_one_letter_code
_entity_poly.pdbx_strand_id
1 'polypeptide(L)'
;MKITILSRSASIPSTRRLVEAARARGHQVRVLNPGRVEMHLAGSRANLYYKRKAMPPCDVVIPRIAQSINSYGLAVVNQFGIRGVPLMNTAQAIAQSRNKMRSLQLLSSNGIDIPSTVMARDAADLKAMVGLVGGVPVLVKLLQGQEKHGVMVCESLQSLEAALEAVLGLGHNLVVQQYVKNTGQDFRVLVV
;
A
#
# COMPACT_ATOMS: atom_id res chain seq x y z
N MET A 1 13.03 23.87 9.65
CA MET A 1 12.45 23.39 8.40
C MET A 1 10.94 23.53 8.42
N LYS A 2 10.31 23.68 7.26
CA LYS A 2 8.85 23.71 7.07
C LYS A 2 8.38 22.32 6.62
N ILE A 3 7.80 21.55 7.55
CA ILE A 3 7.35 20.17 7.30
C ILE A 3 5.86 20.17 6.97
N THR A 4 5.49 19.51 5.89
CA THR A 4 4.09 19.25 5.55
C THR A 4 3.77 17.77 5.78
N ILE A 5 2.82 17.46 6.65
CA ILE A 5 2.31 16.10 6.86
C ILE A 5 1.00 15.97 6.09
N LEU A 6 0.96 15.07 5.11
CA LEU A 6 -0.26 14.75 4.38
C LEU A 6 -1.05 13.71 5.16
N SER A 7 -2.03 14.13 5.93
CA SER A 7 -2.87 13.26 6.76
C SER A 7 -4.30 13.79 6.82
N ARG A 8 -5.26 12.87 6.94
CA ARG A 8 -6.68 13.22 7.03
C ARG A 8 -6.99 14.14 8.21
N SER A 9 -6.31 13.95 9.34
CA SER A 9 -6.47 14.78 10.54
C SER A 9 -5.22 14.79 11.39
N ALA A 10 -4.95 15.92 12.05
CA ALA A 10 -3.92 16.05 13.07
C ALA A 10 -4.25 15.28 14.36
N SER A 11 -5.53 14.95 14.60
CA SER A 11 -5.99 14.20 15.77
C SER A 11 -5.67 12.70 15.71
N ILE A 12 -5.32 12.17 14.53
CA ILE A 12 -4.90 10.77 14.39
C ILE A 12 -3.65 10.55 15.25
N PRO A 13 -3.63 9.57 16.17
CA PRO A 13 -2.55 9.41 17.16
C PRO A 13 -1.15 9.42 16.56
N SER A 14 -0.93 8.67 15.47
CA SER A 14 0.37 8.63 14.79
C SER A 14 0.74 9.97 14.11
N THR A 15 -0.25 10.71 13.59
CA THR A 15 -0.01 12.04 13.02
C THR A 15 0.33 13.05 14.12
N ARG A 16 -0.41 13.01 15.23
CA ARG A 16 -0.15 13.86 16.38
C ARG A 16 1.27 13.67 16.92
N ARG A 17 1.71 12.41 17.10
CA ARG A 17 3.08 12.11 17.55
C ARG A 17 4.15 12.65 16.59
N LEU A 18 3.93 12.60 15.28
CA LEU A 18 4.84 13.20 14.30
C LEU A 18 4.89 14.72 14.43
N VAL A 19 3.74 15.37 14.64
CA VAL A 19 3.68 16.84 14.85
C VAL A 19 4.42 17.23 16.11
N GLU A 20 4.19 16.53 17.23
CA GLU A 20 4.85 16.76 18.51
C GLU A 20 6.37 16.62 18.38
N ALA A 21 6.83 15.52 17.78
CA ALA A 21 8.24 15.23 17.61
C ALA A 21 8.96 16.25 16.71
N ALA A 22 8.31 16.71 15.65
CA ALA A 22 8.87 17.71 14.76
C ALA A 22 8.93 19.10 15.43
N ARG A 23 7.89 19.48 16.16
CA ARG A 23 7.87 20.75 16.92
C ARG A 23 8.91 20.78 18.03
N ALA A 24 9.08 19.67 18.76
CA ALA A 24 10.11 19.54 19.79
C ALA A 24 11.54 19.73 19.24
N ARG A 25 11.73 19.48 17.92
CA ARG A 25 12.99 19.73 17.20
C ARG A 25 13.07 21.11 16.53
N GLY A 26 12.17 22.02 16.87
CA GLY A 26 12.17 23.39 16.34
C GLY A 26 11.67 23.51 14.89
N HIS A 27 10.93 22.54 14.36
CA HIS A 27 10.41 22.60 13.00
C HIS A 27 9.01 23.22 12.95
N GLN A 28 8.73 23.97 11.90
CA GLN A 28 7.38 24.42 11.58
C GLN A 28 6.60 23.28 10.91
N VAL A 29 5.46 22.90 11.48
CA VAL A 29 4.68 21.75 11.00
C VAL A 29 3.26 22.16 10.64
N ARG A 30 2.81 21.76 9.49
CA ARG A 30 1.40 21.81 9.08
C ARG A 30 0.89 20.43 8.69
N VAL A 31 -0.37 20.16 9.00
CA VAL A 31 -1.06 18.95 8.57
C VAL A 31 -2.09 19.34 7.52
N LEU A 32 -2.02 18.69 6.37
CA LEU A 32 -2.94 18.91 5.25
C LEU A 32 -3.67 17.61 4.93
N ASN A 33 -4.99 17.70 4.78
CA ASN A 33 -5.77 16.56 4.29
C ASN A 33 -5.53 16.44 2.76
N PRO A 34 -4.89 15.35 2.30
CA PRO A 34 -4.59 15.18 0.87
C PRO A 34 -5.84 15.15 -0.02
N GLY A 35 -7.00 14.72 0.50
CA GLY A 35 -8.26 14.77 -0.24
C GLY A 35 -8.83 16.19 -0.44
N ARG A 36 -8.17 17.22 0.12
CA ARG A 36 -8.53 18.65 -0.07
C ARG A 36 -7.43 19.45 -0.77
N VAL A 37 -6.42 18.76 -1.28
CA VAL A 37 -5.39 19.36 -2.13
C VAL A 37 -5.90 19.35 -3.56
N GLU A 38 -5.87 20.47 -4.21
CA GLU A 38 -6.27 20.65 -5.61
C GLU A 38 -4.99 20.75 -6.46
N MET A 39 -4.97 20.07 -7.59
CA MET A 39 -3.87 20.10 -8.56
C MET A 39 -4.34 20.80 -9.84
N HIS A 40 -3.60 21.81 -10.25
CA HIS A 40 -3.84 22.49 -11.53
C HIS A 40 -2.64 22.26 -12.44
N LEU A 41 -2.86 21.55 -13.53
CA LEU A 41 -1.87 21.22 -14.54
C LEU A 41 -2.18 22.02 -15.81
N ALA A 42 -1.26 22.86 -16.26
CA ALA A 42 -1.43 23.66 -17.48
C ALA A 42 -0.07 23.82 -18.18
N GLY A 43 0.08 23.19 -19.35
CA GLY A 43 1.35 23.16 -20.08
C GLY A 43 2.48 22.60 -19.19
N SER A 44 3.56 23.34 -19.04
CA SER A 44 4.69 22.99 -18.17
C SER A 44 4.50 23.37 -16.71
N ARG A 45 3.37 23.94 -16.34
CA ARG A 45 3.10 24.42 -14.97
C ARG A 45 2.22 23.44 -14.22
N ALA A 46 2.62 23.12 -13.00
CA ALA A 46 1.86 22.25 -12.11
C ALA A 46 1.78 22.91 -10.72
N ASN A 47 0.61 23.43 -10.41
CA ASN A 47 0.38 24.15 -9.16
C ASN A 47 -0.45 23.32 -8.18
N LEU A 48 -0.17 23.48 -6.91
CA LEU A 48 -0.92 22.88 -5.81
C LEU A 48 -1.67 23.97 -5.05
N TYR A 49 -2.92 23.70 -4.75
CA TYR A 49 -3.78 24.55 -3.93
C TYR A 49 -4.31 23.76 -2.76
N TYR A 50 -4.60 24.43 -1.68
CA TYR A 50 -5.29 23.88 -0.53
C TYR A 50 -6.42 24.81 -0.13
N LYS A 51 -7.66 24.33 -0.20
CA LYS A 51 -8.85 25.16 0.04
C LYS A 51 -8.82 26.44 -0.83
N ARG A 52 -8.56 26.29 -2.12
CA ARG A 52 -8.50 27.35 -3.13
C ARG A 52 -7.39 28.40 -2.95
N LYS A 53 -6.49 28.19 -2.00
CA LYS A 53 -5.30 29.05 -1.80
C LYS A 53 -4.07 28.35 -2.32
N ALA A 54 -3.18 29.10 -2.99
CA ALA A 54 -1.90 28.55 -3.43
C ALA A 54 -1.15 27.94 -2.24
N MET A 55 -0.61 26.76 -2.46
CA MET A 55 0.09 26.04 -1.39
C MET A 55 1.44 26.73 -1.11
N PRO A 56 1.69 27.13 0.14
CA PRO A 56 2.95 27.73 0.48
C PRO A 56 4.08 26.69 0.42
N PRO A 57 5.34 27.12 0.18
CA PRO A 57 6.49 26.23 0.08
C PRO A 57 6.69 25.42 1.37
N CYS A 58 7.27 24.21 1.20
CA CYS A 58 7.71 23.35 2.29
C CYS A 58 9.05 22.71 1.91
N ASP A 59 9.81 22.35 2.94
CA ASP A 59 11.14 21.76 2.77
C ASP A 59 11.07 20.24 2.64
N VAL A 60 10.01 19.61 3.20
CA VAL A 60 9.80 18.16 3.14
C VAL A 60 8.32 17.83 3.33
N VAL A 61 7.91 16.73 2.71
CA VAL A 61 6.56 16.16 2.88
C VAL A 61 6.63 14.77 3.50
N ILE A 62 5.81 14.55 4.53
CA ILE A 62 5.61 13.23 5.15
C ILE A 62 4.23 12.71 4.74
N PRO A 63 4.13 11.78 3.80
CA PRO A 63 2.87 11.21 3.37
C PRO A 63 2.29 10.24 4.42
N ARG A 64 1.04 10.50 4.83
CA ARG A 64 0.22 9.61 5.67
C ARG A 64 -1.11 9.36 4.98
N ILE A 65 -1.02 8.82 3.75
CA ILE A 65 -2.17 8.64 2.87
C ILE A 65 -3.03 7.47 3.34
N ALA A 66 -4.33 7.70 3.53
CA ALA A 66 -5.27 6.63 3.82
C ALA A 66 -5.54 5.77 2.57
N GLN A 67 -5.83 4.48 2.78
CA GLN A 67 -6.12 3.57 1.68
C GLN A 67 -7.39 3.96 0.90
N SER A 68 -8.38 4.53 1.60
CA SER A 68 -9.63 5.00 1.01
C SER A 68 -9.48 6.10 -0.06
N ILE A 69 -8.34 6.79 -0.10
CA ILE A 69 -8.03 7.83 -1.10
C ILE A 69 -6.74 7.52 -1.86
N ASN A 70 -6.44 6.21 -2.02
CA ASN A 70 -5.13 5.75 -2.50
C ASN A 70 -4.70 6.43 -3.81
N SER A 71 -5.49 6.36 -4.86
CA SER A 71 -5.14 6.93 -6.19
C SER A 71 -4.96 8.44 -6.12
N TYR A 72 -5.91 9.15 -5.52
CA TYR A 72 -5.84 10.60 -5.38
C TYR A 72 -4.69 11.03 -4.47
N GLY A 73 -4.53 10.37 -3.33
CA GLY A 73 -3.45 10.66 -2.40
C GLY A 73 -2.07 10.43 -2.99
N LEU A 74 -1.90 9.37 -3.78
CA LEU A 74 -0.64 9.09 -4.49
C LEU A 74 -0.35 10.15 -5.56
N ALA A 75 -1.37 10.61 -6.30
CA ALA A 75 -1.20 11.70 -7.25
C ALA A 75 -0.73 12.99 -6.57
N VAL A 76 -1.30 13.33 -5.39
CA VAL A 76 -0.86 14.48 -4.60
C VAL A 76 0.58 14.32 -4.14
N VAL A 77 0.98 13.15 -3.62
CA VAL A 77 2.37 12.89 -3.20
C VAL A 77 3.31 13.01 -4.39
N ASN A 78 2.96 12.38 -5.52
CA ASN A 78 3.75 12.43 -6.74
C ASN A 78 3.95 13.88 -7.22
N GLN A 79 2.92 14.72 -7.14
CA GLN A 79 3.01 16.12 -7.54
C GLN A 79 3.99 16.93 -6.68
N PHE A 80 4.09 16.64 -5.38
CA PHE A 80 5.15 17.23 -4.57
C PHE A 80 6.55 16.77 -5.01
N GLY A 81 6.70 15.49 -5.34
CA GLY A 81 7.96 14.94 -5.85
C GLY A 81 8.39 15.57 -7.18
N ILE A 82 7.46 15.72 -8.15
CA ILE A 82 7.70 16.39 -9.44
C ILE A 82 8.16 17.84 -9.23
N ARG A 83 7.68 18.50 -8.20
CA ARG A 83 8.11 19.86 -7.82
C ARG A 83 9.46 19.90 -7.08
N GLY A 84 10.16 18.77 -6.98
CA GLY A 84 11.45 18.67 -6.30
C GLY A 84 11.39 18.71 -4.78
N VAL A 85 10.20 18.57 -4.17
CA VAL A 85 10.09 18.55 -2.70
C VAL A 85 10.47 17.16 -2.18
N PRO A 86 11.43 17.04 -1.26
CA PRO A 86 11.78 15.78 -0.62
C PRO A 86 10.56 15.09 0.02
N LEU A 87 10.46 13.77 -0.17
CA LEU A 87 9.34 12.95 0.29
C LEU A 87 9.81 11.83 1.24
N MET A 88 9.14 11.70 2.35
CA MET A 88 9.34 10.62 3.34
C MET A 88 8.08 9.74 3.42
N ASN A 89 7.79 8.89 2.53
CA ASN A 89 8.29 8.15 1.41
C ASN A 89 7.77 8.69 0.06
N THR A 90 8.33 8.18 -1.06
CA THR A 90 7.86 8.52 -2.41
C THR A 90 6.50 7.90 -2.74
N ALA A 91 5.79 8.48 -3.70
CA ALA A 91 4.54 7.91 -4.21
C ALA A 91 4.74 6.48 -4.75
N GLN A 92 5.86 6.23 -5.43
CA GLN A 92 6.22 4.91 -5.95
C GLN A 92 6.41 3.88 -4.83
N ALA A 93 7.18 4.21 -3.80
CA ALA A 93 7.39 3.32 -2.65
C ALA A 93 6.08 2.98 -1.94
N ILE A 94 5.20 3.97 -1.75
CA ILE A 94 3.87 3.75 -1.17
C ILE A 94 3.02 2.85 -2.06
N ALA A 95 3.01 3.08 -3.38
CA ALA A 95 2.23 2.27 -4.31
C ALA A 95 2.74 0.82 -4.39
N GLN A 96 4.06 0.63 -4.39
CA GLN A 96 4.68 -0.70 -4.39
C GLN A 96 4.37 -1.47 -3.10
N SER A 97 4.56 -0.86 -1.93
CA SER A 97 4.30 -1.51 -0.64
C SER A 97 2.83 -1.87 -0.41
N ARG A 98 1.89 -1.16 -1.04
CA ARG A 98 0.45 -1.43 -0.96
C ARG A 98 -0.04 -2.51 -1.90
N ASN A 99 0.70 -2.80 -2.94
CA ASN A 99 0.37 -3.86 -3.88
C ASN A 99 1.06 -5.15 -3.45
N LYS A 100 0.29 -6.12 -2.94
CA LYS A 100 0.82 -7.39 -2.42
C LYS A 100 1.72 -8.10 -3.43
N MET A 101 1.30 -8.14 -4.70
CA MET A 101 2.09 -8.82 -5.73
C MET A 101 3.37 -8.08 -6.06
N ARG A 102 3.32 -6.76 -6.22
CA ARG A 102 4.53 -5.94 -6.44
C ARG A 102 5.52 -6.03 -5.28
N SER A 103 5.02 -6.09 -4.03
CA SER A 103 5.88 -6.31 -2.87
C SER A 103 6.60 -7.65 -2.93
N LEU A 104 5.89 -8.74 -3.26
CA LEU A 104 6.49 -10.07 -3.42
C LEU A 104 7.50 -10.10 -4.57
N GLN A 105 7.17 -9.52 -5.71
CA GLN A 105 8.08 -9.40 -6.85
C GLN A 105 9.37 -8.66 -6.47
N LEU A 106 9.24 -7.55 -5.72
CA LEU A 106 10.40 -6.77 -5.26
C LEU A 106 11.26 -7.55 -4.27
N LEU A 107 10.65 -8.24 -3.32
CA LEU A 107 11.37 -9.08 -2.36
C LEU A 107 12.12 -10.21 -3.08
N SER A 108 11.44 -10.94 -3.94
CA SER A 108 12.03 -12.04 -4.72
C SER A 108 13.18 -11.56 -5.62
N SER A 109 13.01 -10.42 -6.31
CA SER A 109 14.07 -9.88 -7.19
C SER A 109 15.31 -9.40 -6.43
N ASN A 110 15.20 -9.21 -5.12
CA ASN A 110 16.33 -8.87 -4.24
C ASN A 110 16.84 -10.08 -3.43
N GLY A 111 16.48 -11.31 -3.82
CA GLY A 111 16.98 -12.53 -3.19
C GLY A 111 16.44 -12.77 -1.78
N ILE A 112 15.31 -12.15 -1.42
CA ILE A 112 14.66 -12.38 -0.13
C ILE A 112 13.68 -13.54 -0.30
N ASP A 113 13.81 -14.55 0.55
CA ASP A 113 12.94 -15.71 0.56
C ASP A 113 11.49 -15.31 0.86
N ILE A 114 10.60 -15.76 0.00
CA ILE A 114 9.16 -15.57 0.14
C ILE A 114 8.45 -16.92 0.04
N PRO A 115 7.28 -17.09 0.68
CA PRO A 115 6.47 -18.27 0.45
C PRO A 115 6.11 -18.41 -1.03
N SER A 116 6.21 -19.62 -1.58
CA SER A 116 5.88 -19.88 -2.98
C SER A 116 4.49 -19.35 -3.31
N THR A 117 4.38 -18.61 -4.41
CA THR A 117 3.18 -17.80 -4.69
C THR A 117 2.86 -17.84 -6.18
N VAL A 118 1.61 -18.19 -6.51
CA VAL A 118 1.06 -18.16 -7.86
C VAL A 118 -0.06 -17.14 -7.94
N MET A 119 -0.05 -16.32 -8.98
CA MET A 119 -1.16 -15.42 -9.32
C MET A 119 -1.92 -15.99 -10.51
N ALA A 120 -3.24 -16.10 -10.41
CA ALA A 120 -4.08 -16.63 -11.46
C ALA A 120 -5.31 -15.75 -11.74
N ARG A 121 -5.81 -15.84 -12.97
CA ARG A 121 -7.07 -15.21 -13.42
C ARG A 121 -8.15 -16.25 -13.77
N ASP A 122 -7.78 -17.51 -13.85
CA ASP A 122 -8.70 -18.62 -14.03
C ASP A 122 -8.24 -19.81 -13.16
N ALA A 123 -9.08 -20.82 -13.08
CA ALA A 123 -8.82 -22.03 -12.30
C ALA A 123 -8.57 -23.26 -13.21
N ALA A 124 -8.28 -23.04 -14.50
CA ALA A 124 -8.24 -24.12 -15.49
C ALA A 124 -7.22 -25.22 -15.17
N ASP A 125 -6.15 -24.89 -14.44
CA ASP A 125 -5.15 -25.88 -14.03
C ASP A 125 -4.84 -25.79 -12.51
N LEU A 126 -5.88 -25.99 -11.72
CA LEU A 126 -5.81 -25.91 -10.27
C LEU A 126 -4.75 -26.84 -9.66
N LYS A 127 -4.66 -28.08 -10.17
CA LYS A 127 -3.71 -29.07 -9.65
C LYS A 127 -2.26 -28.63 -9.89
N ALA A 128 -1.96 -28.10 -11.07
CA ALA A 128 -0.63 -27.59 -11.38
C ALA A 128 -0.30 -26.37 -10.50
N MET A 129 -1.22 -25.43 -10.32
CA MET A 129 -1.02 -24.28 -9.42
C MET A 129 -0.72 -24.70 -7.99
N VAL A 130 -1.46 -25.68 -7.48
CA VAL A 130 -1.23 -26.24 -6.13
C VAL A 130 0.11 -26.95 -6.04
N GLY A 131 0.51 -27.68 -7.09
CA GLY A 131 1.83 -28.30 -7.18
C GLY A 131 2.97 -27.28 -7.07
N LEU A 132 2.85 -26.12 -7.72
CA LEU A 132 3.86 -25.06 -7.68
C LEU A 132 4.04 -24.45 -6.28
N VAL A 133 3.02 -24.48 -5.44
CA VAL A 133 3.08 -23.93 -4.07
C VAL A 133 3.29 -24.99 -2.99
N GLY A 134 3.58 -26.22 -3.38
CA GLY A 134 3.94 -27.31 -2.47
C GLY A 134 2.77 -28.12 -1.93
N GLY A 135 1.59 -28.05 -2.56
CA GLY A 135 0.42 -28.80 -2.15
C GLY A 135 -0.49 -28.07 -1.15
N VAL A 136 -1.62 -28.71 -0.81
CA VAL A 136 -2.50 -28.21 0.26
C VAL A 136 -1.92 -28.55 1.66
N PRO A 137 -2.18 -27.74 2.69
CA PRO A 137 -3.02 -26.53 2.69
C PRO A 137 -2.36 -25.34 1.99
N VAL A 138 -3.18 -24.45 1.42
CA VAL A 138 -2.74 -23.21 0.78
C VAL A 138 -3.49 -22.01 1.33
N LEU A 139 -2.88 -20.84 1.16
CA LEU A 139 -3.54 -19.55 1.42
C LEU A 139 -4.06 -18.96 0.11
N VAL A 140 -5.33 -18.60 0.06
CA VAL A 140 -5.92 -17.80 -1.02
C VAL A 140 -6.04 -16.35 -0.53
N LYS A 141 -5.50 -15.42 -1.29
CA LYS A 141 -5.50 -13.98 -0.97
C LYS A 141 -6.09 -13.17 -2.12
N LEU A 142 -7.03 -12.30 -1.81
CA LEU A 142 -7.50 -11.32 -2.78
C LEU A 142 -6.44 -10.24 -3.00
N LEU A 143 -6.18 -9.89 -4.27
CA LEU A 143 -5.25 -8.80 -4.61
C LEU A 143 -5.84 -7.42 -4.32
N GLN A 144 -7.17 -7.31 -4.38
CA GLN A 144 -7.91 -6.09 -4.11
C GLN A 144 -8.81 -6.31 -2.90
N GLY A 145 -8.74 -5.43 -1.91
CA GLY A 145 -9.57 -5.52 -0.71
C GLY A 145 -8.88 -4.90 0.51
N GLN A 146 -9.66 -4.69 1.58
CA GLN A 146 -9.12 -4.23 2.86
C GLN A 146 -8.33 -5.37 3.52
N GLU A 147 -7.19 -5.05 4.12
CA GLU A 147 -6.19 -5.99 4.66
C GLU A 147 -6.74 -7.04 5.63
N LYS A 148 -7.93 -6.83 6.21
CA LYS A 148 -8.53 -7.74 7.21
C LYS A 148 -9.50 -8.78 6.64
N HIS A 149 -9.90 -8.64 5.38
CA HIS A 149 -10.88 -9.50 4.74
C HIS A 149 -10.37 -9.93 3.37
N GLY A 150 -10.14 -11.21 3.17
CA GLY A 150 -9.70 -11.73 1.87
C GLY A 150 -8.45 -12.60 1.94
N VAL A 151 -8.28 -13.29 3.07
CA VAL A 151 -7.34 -14.40 3.22
C VAL A 151 -8.15 -15.62 3.68
N MET A 152 -8.03 -16.70 2.93
CA MET A 152 -8.67 -17.99 3.25
C MET A 152 -7.60 -19.08 3.31
N VAL A 153 -7.72 -19.99 4.26
CA VAL A 153 -6.95 -21.24 4.29
C VAL A 153 -7.78 -22.30 3.61
N CYS A 154 -7.23 -22.95 2.56
CA CYS A 154 -7.87 -24.06 1.88
C CYS A 154 -7.08 -25.33 2.21
N GLU A 155 -7.71 -26.24 2.95
CA GLU A 155 -7.07 -27.46 3.44
C GLU A 155 -7.21 -28.63 2.46
N SER A 156 -8.07 -28.48 1.43
CA SER A 156 -8.30 -29.49 0.38
C SER A 156 -8.42 -28.83 -0.98
N LEU A 157 -8.25 -29.63 -2.04
CA LEU A 157 -8.47 -29.16 -3.42
C LEU A 157 -9.92 -28.71 -3.62
N GLN A 158 -10.89 -29.42 -3.03
CA GLN A 158 -12.30 -29.07 -3.12
C GLN A 158 -12.61 -27.71 -2.49
N SER A 159 -12.07 -27.44 -1.30
CA SER A 159 -12.25 -26.13 -0.65
C SER A 159 -11.57 -25.00 -1.43
N LEU A 160 -10.45 -25.29 -2.06
CA LEU A 160 -9.76 -24.33 -2.92
C LEU A 160 -10.56 -24.03 -4.20
N GLU A 161 -11.08 -25.07 -4.88
CA GLU A 161 -11.89 -24.91 -6.09
C GLU A 161 -13.12 -24.03 -5.82
N ALA A 162 -13.86 -24.32 -4.77
CA ALA A 162 -15.01 -23.50 -4.37
C ALA A 162 -14.62 -22.04 -4.05
N ALA A 163 -13.48 -21.83 -3.38
CA ALA A 163 -12.99 -20.49 -3.08
C ALA A 163 -12.58 -19.74 -4.36
N LEU A 164 -11.95 -20.41 -5.32
CA LEU A 164 -11.54 -19.83 -6.59
C LEU A 164 -12.75 -19.47 -7.45
N GLU A 165 -13.73 -20.36 -7.59
CA GLU A 165 -14.96 -20.09 -8.34
C GLU A 165 -15.70 -18.86 -7.79
N ALA A 166 -15.85 -18.78 -6.47
CA ALA A 166 -16.50 -17.65 -5.82
C ALA A 166 -15.77 -16.32 -6.09
N VAL A 167 -14.44 -16.32 -6.03
CA VAL A 167 -13.64 -15.09 -6.19
C VAL A 167 -13.50 -14.67 -7.65
N LEU A 168 -13.26 -15.62 -8.54
CA LEU A 168 -13.13 -15.38 -9.98
C LEU A 168 -14.47 -14.97 -10.59
N GLY A 169 -15.58 -15.57 -10.12
CA GLY A 169 -16.94 -15.18 -10.51
C GLY A 169 -17.28 -13.72 -10.18
N LEU A 170 -16.59 -13.13 -9.19
CA LEU A 170 -16.68 -11.70 -8.87
C LEU A 170 -15.71 -10.83 -9.68
N GLY A 171 -14.95 -11.39 -10.63
CA GLY A 171 -14.00 -10.67 -11.47
C GLY A 171 -12.71 -10.24 -10.76
N HIS A 172 -12.40 -10.82 -9.61
CA HIS A 172 -11.20 -10.50 -8.86
C HIS A 172 -10.00 -11.40 -9.24
N ASN A 173 -8.82 -10.82 -9.34
CA ASN A 173 -7.58 -11.57 -9.38
C ASN A 173 -7.26 -12.11 -7.99
N LEU A 174 -6.71 -13.32 -7.95
CA LEU A 174 -6.34 -13.97 -6.71
C LEU A 174 -4.89 -14.43 -6.69
N VAL A 175 -4.42 -14.66 -5.49
CA VAL A 175 -3.11 -15.23 -5.22
C VAL A 175 -3.30 -16.50 -4.41
N VAL A 176 -2.73 -17.60 -4.91
CA VAL A 176 -2.55 -18.85 -4.17
C VAL A 176 -1.13 -18.88 -3.65
N GLN A 177 -0.96 -19.07 -2.35
CA GLN A 177 0.33 -19.03 -1.70
C GLN A 177 0.52 -20.22 -0.78
N GLN A 178 1.74 -20.69 -0.72
CA GLN A 178 2.17 -21.71 0.22
C GLN A 178 1.71 -21.38 1.64
N TYR A 179 1.11 -22.32 2.33
CA TYR A 179 0.78 -22.20 3.74
C TYR A 179 2.05 -22.44 4.58
N VAL A 180 2.52 -21.41 5.22
CA VAL A 180 3.63 -21.53 6.18
C VAL A 180 3.05 -21.80 7.55
N LYS A 181 3.30 -23.02 8.06
CA LYS A 181 2.88 -23.41 9.40
C LYS A 181 3.68 -22.62 10.42
N ASN A 182 3.04 -21.67 11.08
CA ASN A 182 3.65 -20.87 12.12
C ASN A 182 2.90 -21.08 13.46
N THR A 183 3.53 -20.67 14.54
CA THR A 183 2.98 -20.79 15.90
C THR A 183 2.06 -19.62 16.28
N GLY A 184 1.52 -18.88 15.30
CA GLY A 184 0.70 -17.68 15.55
C GLY A 184 1.53 -16.45 15.96
N GLN A 185 2.85 -16.48 15.71
CA GLN A 185 3.74 -15.35 15.95
C GLN A 185 4.05 -14.63 14.64
N ASP A 186 4.10 -13.30 14.70
CA ASP A 186 4.55 -12.45 13.62
C ASP A 186 5.61 -11.47 14.12
N PHE A 187 6.52 -11.06 13.23
CA PHE A 187 7.55 -10.09 13.52
C PHE A 187 7.22 -8.77 12.84
N ARG A 188 7.23 -7.68 13.60
CA ARG A 188 7.17 -6.34 13.04
C ARG A 188 8.56 -5.75 12.97
N VAL A 189 9.07 -5.57 11.76
CA VAL A 189 10.36 -4.94 11.51
C VAL A 189 10.13 -3.47 11.18
N LEU A 190 10.85 -2.58 11.86
CA LEU A 190 10.89 -1.15 11.59
C LEU A 190 12.30 -0.78 11.13
N VAL A 191 12.38 -0.15 9.96
CA VAL A 191 13.63 0.41 9.43
C VAL A 191 13.50 1.93 9.45
N VAL A 192 14.50 2.60 10.04
CA VAL A 192 14.55 4.07 10.21
C VAL A 192 15.81 4.60 9.57
#